data_3a8bc2cd9541bb6f2d996dd0fdddacf2
#
_entry.id   3a8bc2cd9541bb6f2d996dd0fdddacf2
#
_cell.length_a   1.000
_cell.length_b   1.000
_cell.length_c   1.000
_cell.angle_alpha   90.00
_cell.angle_beta   90.00
_cell.angle_gamma   90.00
#
_symmetry.space_group_name_H-M   'P 1'
#
loop_
_entity.id
_entity.type
_entity.pdbx_description
1 polymer ?
#
loop_
_entity_poly.entity_id
_entity_poly.type
_entity_poly.pdbx_seq_one_letter_code
_entity_poly.pdbx_strand_id
1 'polypeptide(L)'
;ELFIKAQMDFYKETDVDFIKLSADKYFCWPAPVLKDIQSAKQLYDIKPLGAHHPHIRGQINRTKKIMEEINGECLAFYLIFCPLSYLRLEIGYPKMMQFMEEDPEAVLYAENVIAQDVKVLVKGIIEEAKVAGIFYSVQNAEENRFTYETYRKYITPPEKEVLDYANTLSDMNV
;
A
#
# COMPACT_ATOMS: atom_id res chain seq x y z
N GLU A 1 -11.46 -3.26 17.14
CA GLU A 1 -12.57 -2.43 17.67
C GLU A 1 -12.12 -0.99 17.93
N LEU A 2 -11.06 -0.74 18.70
CA LEU A 2 -10.59 0.62 19.03
C LEU A 2 -10.27 1.46 17.77
N PHE A 3 -9.63 0.87 16.77
CA PHE A 3 -9.31 1.54 15.51
C PHE A 3 -10.57 1.96 14.74
N ILE A 4 -11.55 1.08 14.64
CA ILE A 4 -12.84 1.37 13.97
C ILE A 4 -13.52 2.52 14.69
N LYS A 5 -13.61 2.44 16.01
CA LYS A 5 -14.20 3.51 16.82
C LYS A 5 -13.49 4.86 16.57
N ALA A 6 -12.17 4.90 16.58
CA ALA A 6 -11.42 6.14 16.35
C ALA A 6 -11.67 6.74 14.95
N GLN A 7 -11.78 5.90 13.91
CA GLN A 7 -12.12 6.35 12.56
C GLN A 7 -13.55 6.90 12.50
N MET A 8 -14.50 6.27 13.18
CA MET A 8 -15.89 6.73 13.22
C MET A 8 -16.08 7.99 14.07
N ASP A 9 -15.36 8.10 15.18
CA ASP A 9 -15.36 9.34 15.99
C ASP A 9 -14.82 10.51 15.14
N PHE A 10 -13.69 10.32 14.44
CA PHE A 10 -13.14 11.30 13.52
C PHE A 10 -14.14 11.71 12.42
N TYR A 11 -14.78 10.74 11.77
CA TYR A 11 -15.78 10.98 10.75
C TYR A 11 -16.93 11.86 11.27
N LYS A 12 -17.49 11.50 12.43
CA LYS A 12 -18.62 12.20 13.04
C LYS A 12 -18.29 13.62 13.51
N GLU A 13 -17.02 13.86 13.91
CA GLU A 13 -16.59 15.16 14.41
C GLU A 13 -16.16 16.13 13.32
N THR A 14 -15.84 15.66 12.11
CA THR A 14 -15.23 16.50 11.08
C THR A 14 -16.17 16.99 9.98
N ASP A 15 -17.38 16.44 9.87
CA ASP A 15 -18.41 16.82 8.88
C ASP A 15 -17.83 17.03 7.47
N VAL A 16 -17.18 15.97 6.95
CA VAL A 16 -16.45 16.00 5.68
C VAL A 16 -17.25 15.36 4.54
N ASP A 17 -17.07 15.86 3.31
CA ASP A 17 -17.71 15.30 2.10
C ASP A 17 -17.13 13.93 1.73
N PHE A 18 -15.89 13.64 2.10
CA PHE A 18 -15.25 12.34 1.93
C PHE A 18 -14.23 12.05 3.04
N ILE A 19 -13.98 10.79 3.30
CA ILE A 19 -13.02 10.34 4.31
C ILE A 19 -11.89 9.53 3.68
N LYS A 20 -10.66 9.77 4.12
CA LYS A 20 -9.50 8.94 3.82
C LYS A 20 -9.29 7.92 4.94
N LEU A 21 -9.52 6.64 4.64
CA LEU A 21 -9.29 5.54 5.56
C LEU A 21 -7.84 5.06 5.46
N SER A 22 -7.25 4.71 6.59
CA SER A 22 -5.85 4.27 6.67
C SER A 22 -5.75 2.86 7.25
N ALA A 23 -4.61 2.20 7.04
CA ALA A 23 -4.29 0.95 7.71
C ALA A 23 -4.03 1.17 9.21
N ASP A 24 -4.32 0.16 10.04
CA ASP A 24 -4.19 0.21 11.49
C ASP A 24 -2.78 -0.07 12.03
N LYS A 25 -1.85 -0.46 11.19
CA LYS A 25 -0.47 -0.84 11.56
C LYS A 25 0.56 -0.09 10.73
N TYR A 26 0.79 1.16 11.02
CA TYR A 26 1.90 1.97 10.50
C TYR A 26 2.41 1.57 9.10
N PHE A 27 1.50 1.03 8.27
CA PHE A 27 1.79 0.62 6.88
C PHE A 27 2.85 -0.47 6.73
N CYS A 28 3.07 -1.28 7.75
CA CYS A 28 3.98 -2.42 7.70
C CYS A 28 3.59 -3.43 6.62
N TRP A 29 4.60 -3.98 5.95
CA TRP A 29 4.44 -5.12 5.04
C TRP A 29 5.08 -6.35 5.67
N PRO A 30 4.31 -7.31 6.18
CA PRO A 30 4.81 -8.35 7.10
C PRO A 30 5.50 -9.50 6.36
N ALA A 31 6.51 -9.20 5.53
CA ALA A 31 7.37 -10.22 4.94
C ALA A 31 8.52 -10.57 5.90
N PRO A 32 8.63 -11.81 6.39
CA PRO A 32 9.61 -12.16 7.41
C PRO A 32 11.07 -11.86 7.03
N VAL A 33 11.41 -11.99 5.74
CA VAL A 33 12.77 -11.71 5.24
C VAL A 33 13.18 -10.25 5.44
N LEU A 34 12.24 -9.31 5.47
CA LEU A 34 12.54 -7.88 5.60
C LEU A 34 12.98 -7.48 7.01
N LYS A 35 12.60 -8.27 8.02
CA LYS A 35 12.83 -7.90 9.43
C LYS A 35 14.31 -7.74 9.78
N ASP A 36 15.15 -8.63 9.28
CA ASP A 36 16.59 -8.67 9.60
C ASP A 36 17.47 -8.68 8.34
N ILE A 37 16.96 -8.13 7.23
CA ILE A 37 17.65 -8.14 5.94
C ILE A 37 18.97 -7.36 5.98
N GLN A 38 20.04 -7.94 5.44
CA GLN A 38 21.39 -7.38 5.46
C GLN A 38 21.97 -7.08 4.07
N SER A 39 21.42 -7.65 3.01
CA SER A 39 21.89 -7.43 1.63
C SER A 39 20.75 -7.39 0.64
N ALA A 40 20.93 -6.68 -0.47
CA ALA A 40 19.94 -6.60 -1.53
C ALA A 40 19.55 -7.97 -2.10
N LYS A 41 20.49 -8.92 -2.18
CA LYS A 41 20.23 -10.27 -2.69
C LYS A 41 19.17 -11.04 -1.91
N GLN A 42 19.00 -10.75 -0.62
CA GLN A 42 17.95 -11.38 0.20
C GLN A 42 16.54 -10.91 -0.20
N LEU A 43 16.41 -9.83 -0.96
CA LEU A 43 15.13 -9.41 -1.50
C LEU A 43 14.53 -10.43 -2.48
N TYR A 44 15.35 -11.26 -3.13
CA TYR A 44 14.86 -12.37 -3.96
C TYR A 44 14.16 -13.49 -3.17
N ASP A 45 14.30 -13.51 -1.85
CA ASP A 45 13.63 -14.47 -0.98
C ASP A 45 12.22 -14.02 -0.56
N ILE A 46 11.83 -12.76 -0.84
CA ILE A 46 10.49 -12.27 -0.56
C ILE A 46 9.45 -13.07 -1.35
N LYS A 47 8.36 -13.43 -0.69
CA LYS A 47 7.26 -14.18 -1.30
C LYS A 47 5.94 -13.44 -1.10
N PRO A 48 4.98 -13.56 -2.04
CA PRO A 48 3.67 -12.99 -1.86
C PRO A 48 3.01 -13.51 -0.58
N LEU A 49 2.32 -12.62 0.12
CA LEU A 49 1.51 -12.98 1.30
C LEU A 49 0.28 -13.79 0.88
N GLY A 50 -0.35 -13.39 -0.23
CA GLY A 50 -1.53 -14.01 -0.78
C GLY A 50 -2.85 -13.54 -0.15
N ALA A 51 -3.95 -13.83 -0.84
CA ALA A 51 -5.28 -13.29 -0.55
C ALA A 51 -5.84 -13.67 0.83
N HIS A 52 -5.40 -14.77 1.40
CA HIS A 52 -5.88 -15.26 2.70
C HIS A 52 -5.00 -14.84 3.89
N HIS A 53 -3.91 -14.12 3.63
CA HIS A 53 -3.00 -13.70 4.69
C HIS A 53 -3.74 -12.78 5.70
N PRO A 54 -3.56 -13.00 7.02
CA PRO A 54 -4.29 -12.23 8.06
C PRO A 54 -4.09 -10.71 7.96
N HIS A 55 -2.93 -10.24 7.50
CA HIS A 55 -2.65 -8.83 7.26
C HIS A 55 -3.61 -8.24 6.21
N ILE A 56 -3.75 -8.90 5.05
CA ILE A 56 -4.63 -8.45 3.95
C ILE A 56 -6.09 -8.57 4.37
N ARG A 57 -6.52 -9.75 4.84
CA ARG A 57 -7.91 -9.98 5.27
C ARG A 57 -8.33 -9.09 6.42
N GLY A 58 -7.42 -8.85 7.36
CA GLY A 58 -7.67 -7.95 8.49
C GLY A 58 -7.99 -6.53 8.04
N GLN A 59 -7.26 -5.99 7.07
CA GLN A 59 -7.52 -4.65 6.52
C GLN A 59 -8.87 -4.59 5.80
N ILE A 60 -9.15 -5.55 4.92
CA ILE A 60 -10.42 -5.62 4.19
C ILE A 60 -11.60 -5.71 5.18
N ASN A 61 -11.54 -6.59 6.16
CA ASN A 61 -12.63 -6.80 7.11
C ASN A 61 -12.88 -5.58 8.01
N ARG A 62 -11.82 -4.87 8.43
CA ARG A 62 -11.97 -3.62 9.20
C ARG A 62 -12.58 -2.51 8.36
N THR A 63 -12.11 -2.33 7.15
CA THR A 63 -12.66 -1.34 6.22
C THR A 63 -14.13 -1.61 5.94
N LYS A 64 -14.49 -2.88 5.72
CA LYS A 64 -15.88 -3.28 5.52
C LYS A 64 -16.77 -2.85 6.69
N LYS A 65 -16.34 -3.07 7.93
CA LYS A 65 -17.09 -2.64 9.12
C LYS A 65 -17.25 -1.12 9.20
N ILE A 66 -16.20 -0.35 8.85
CA ILE A 66 -16.28 1.11 8.81
C ILE A 66 -17.31 1.55 7.75
N MET A 67 -17.27 0.95 6.56
CA MET A 67 -18.20 1.28 5.48
C MET A 67 -19.65 0.89 5.83
N GLU A 68 -19.86 -0.20 6.56
CA GLU A 68 -21.17 -0.58 7.09
C GLU A 68 -21.70 0.47 8.09
N GLU A 69 -20.85 1.08 8.92
CA GLU A 69 -21.23 2.15 9.84
C GLU A 69 -21.45 3.51 9.14
N ILE A 70 -20.67 3.83 8.10
CA ILE A 70 -20.86 5.03 7.25
C ILE A 70 -22.17 4.93 6.46
N ASN A 71 -22.59 3.73 6.10
CA ASN A 71 -23.88 3.43 5.48
C ASN A 71 -24.23 4.30 4.24
N GLY A 72 -23.23 4.65 3.45
CA GLY A 72 -23.40 5.44 2.23
C GLY A 72 -23.53 6.97 2.42
N GLU A 73 -23.43 7.46 3.64
CA GLU A 73 -23.54 8.89 3.95
C GLU A 73 -22.33 9.71 3.46
N CYS A 74 -21.18 9.05 3.23
CA CYS A 74 -19.93 9.71 2.86
C CYS A 74 -19.13 8.83 1.89
N LEU A 75 -18.43 9.45 0.95
CA LEU A 75 -17.45 8.75 0.12
C LEU A 75 -16.21 8.40 0.96
N ALA A 76 -15.69 7.20 0.77
CA ALA A 76 -14.47 6.79 1.44
C ALA A 76 -13.40 6.34 0.43
N PHE A 77 -12.17 6.78 0.65
CA PHE A 77 -10.99 6.38 -0.11
C PHE A 77 -10.01 5.68 0.82
N TYR A 78 -9.53 4.51 0.41
CA TYR A 78 -8.58 3.77 1.23
C TYR A 78 -7.14 4.13 0.84
N LEU A 79 -6.32 4.54 1.81
CA LEU A 79 -4.93 4.87 1.59
C LEU A 79 -4.11 3.61 1.26
N ILE A 80 -3.54 3.60 0.07
CA ILE A 80 -2.58 2.60 -0.40
C ILE A 80 -1.25 3.30 -0.67
N PHE A 81 -0.18 2.78 -0.12
CA PHE A 81 1.17 3.20 -0.51
C PHE A 81 1.64 2.45 -1.75
N CYS A 82 2.50 3.09 -2.53
CA CYS A 82 3.20 2.42 -3.62
C CYS A 82 4.16 1.34 -3.09
N PRO A 83 4.50 0.32 -3.89
CA PRO A 83 5.35 -0.81 -3.48
C PRO A 83 6.69 -0.39 -2.85
N LEU A 84 7.39 0.58 -3.45
CA LEU A 84 8.65 1.10 -2.89
C LEU A 84 8.45 1.71 -1.50
N SER A 85 7.33 2.41 -1.28
CA SER A 85 7.03 3.01 0.02
C SER A 85 6.83 1.96 1.11
N TYR A 86 6.15 0.84 0.81
CA TYR A 86 6.05 -0.27 1.74
C TYR A 86 7.42 -0.87 2.05
N LEU A 87 8.23 -1.15 1.04
CA LEU A 87 9.58 -1.68 1.23
C LEU A 87 10.43 -0.73 2.10
N ARG A 88 10.42 0.57 1.77
CA ARG A 88 11.15 1.59 2.54
C ARG A 88 10.72 1.67 3.99
N LEU A 89 9.42 1.55 4.27
CA LEU A 89 8.90 1.61 5.65
C LEU A 89 9.35 0.41 6.49
N GLU A 90 9.58 -0.74 5.86
CA GLU A 90 10.07 -1.95 6.55
C GLU A 90 11.58 -1.89 6.80
N ILE A 91 12.39 -1.55 5.79
CA ILE A 91 13.85 -1.65 5.88
C ILE A 91 14.55 -0.33 6.22
N GLY A 92 13.82 0.77 6.15
CA GLY A 92 14.35 2.12 6.35
C GLY A 92 14.97 2.73 5.10
N TYR A 93 14.93 4.07 5.02
CA TYR A 93 15.42 4.81 3.85
C TYR A 93 16.90 4.56 3.52
N PRO A 94 17.84 4.61 4.51
CA PRO A 94 19.26 4.41 4.21
C PRO A 94 19.55 3.04 3.59
N LYS A 95 18.91 2.00 4.11
CA LYS A 95 19.09 0.63 3.61
C LYS A 95 18.45 0.43 2.23
N MET A 96 17.30 1.04 1.99
CA MET A 96 16.67 1.04 0.68
C MET A 96 17.60 1.67 -0.38
N MET A 97 18.22 2.82 -0.08
CA MET A 97 19.15 3.48 -0.99
C MET A 97 20.40 2.63 -1.24
N GLN A 98 20.95 2.03 -0.18
CA GLN A 98 22.06 1.10 -0.31
C GLN A 98 21.73 -0.07 -1.23
N PHE A 99 20.54 -0.67 -1.08
CA PHE A 99 20.11 -1.80 -1.90
C PHE A 99 19.85 -1.41 -3.36
N MET A 100 19.36 -0.19 -3.60
CA MET A 100 19.25 0.36 -4.97
C MET A 100 20.61 0.54 -5.64
N GLU A 101 21.67 0.83 -4.90
CA GLU A 101 23.04 0.93 -5.42
C GLU A 101 23.67 -0.47 -5.62
N GLU A 102 23.42 -1.40 -4.71
CA GLU A 102 23.99 -2.76 -4.75
C GLU A 102 23.37 -3.63 -5.85
N ASP A 103 22.03 -3.67 -5.91
CA ASP A 103 21.28 -4.53 -6.83
C ASP A 103 19.87 -3.95 -7.06
N PRO A 104 19.69 -3.01 -7.98
CA PRO A 104 18.40 -2.42 -8.28
C PRO A 104 17.38 -3.42 -8.85
N GLU A 105 17.84 -4.50 -9.48
CA GLU A 105 16.94 -5.56 -9.95
C GLU A 105 16.33 -6.35 -8.79
N ALA A 106 17.05 -6.53 -7.69
CA ALA A 106 16.52 -7.14 -6.46
C ALA A 106 15.44 -6.27 -5.82
N VAL A 107 15.63 -4.93 -5.83
CA VAL A 107 14.61 -3.99 -5.36
C VAL A 107 13.37 -4.05 -6.25
N LEU A 108 13.53 -4.00 -7.57
CA LEU A 108 12.43 -4.16 -8.53
C LEU A 108 11.68 -5.49 -8.34
N TYR A 109 12.41 -6.58 -8.07
CA TYR A 109 11.80 -7.88 -7.78
C TYR A 109 10.91 -7.81 -6.53
N ALA A 110 11.43 -7.24 -5.44
CA ALA A 110 10.68 -7.09 -4.19
C ALA A 110 9.43 -6.22 -4.38
N GLU A 111 9.56 -5.11 -5.10
CA GLU A 111 8.42 -4.24 -5.43
C GLU A 111 7.35 -4.97 -6.25
N ASN A 112 7.74 -5.78 -7.23
CA ASN A 112 6.79 -6.59 -8.01
C ASN A 112 6.03 -7.60 -7.13
N VAL A 113 6.72 -8.22 -6.16
CA VAL A 113 6.06 -9.13 -5.20
C VAL A 113 5.08 -8.38 -4.31
N ILE A 114 5.48 -7.22 -3.79
CA ILE A 114 4.60 -6.36 -2.98
C ILE A 114 3.40 -5.88 -3.82
N ALA A 115 3.63 -5.47 -5.08
CA ALA A 115 2.56 -5.03 -5.99
C ALA A 115 1.47 -6.10 -6.20
N GLN A 116 1.86 -7.38 -6.30
CA GLN A 116 0.89 -8.48 -6.41
C GLN A 116 -0.07 -8.51 -5.21
N ASP A 117 0.48 -8.42 -4.00
CA ASP A 117 -0.32 -8.43 -2.77
C ASP A 117 -1.14 -7.14 -2.60
N VAL A 118 -0.57 -5.99 -3.00
CA VAL A 118 -1.29 -4.70 -2.99
C VAL A 118 -2.50 -4.76 -3.93
N LYS A 119 -2.38 -5.36 -5.11
CA LYS A 119 -3.53 -5.56 -6.01
C LYS A 119 -4.61 -6.43 -5.38
N VAL A 120 -4.23 -7.47 -4.64
CA VAL A 120 -5.20 -8.30 -3.88
C VAL A 120 -5.91 -7.46 -2.82
N LEU A 121 -5.17 -6.63 -2.08
CA LEU A 121 -5.75 -5.72 -1.08
C LEU A 121 -6.70 -4.71 -1.75
N VAL A 122 -6.27 -4.04 -2.81
CA VAL A 122 -7.08 -3.07 -3.58
C VAL A 122 -8.39 -3.69 -4.03
N LYS A 123 -8.33 -4.89 -4.61
CA LYS A 123 -9.54 -5.62 -5.02
C LYS A 123 -10.51 -5.83 -3.84
N GLY A 124 -10.02 -6.34 -2.73
CA GLY A 124 -10.87 -6.57 -1.56
C GLY A 124 -11.45 -5.29 -0.96
N ILE A 125 -10.68 -4.20 -0.93
CA ILE A 125 -11.12 -2.91 -0.43
C ILE A 125 -12.25 -2.32 -1.31
N ILE A 126 -12.11 -2.38 -2.64
CA ILE A 126 -13.10 -1.84 -3.57
C ILE A 126 -14.32 -2.78 -3.67
N GLU A 127 -14.10 -4.07 -3.95
CA GLU A 127 -15.18 -4.99 -4.25
C GLU A 127 -15.92 -5.53 -3.01
N GLU A 128 -15.19 -5.83 -1.91
CA GLU A 128 -15.79 -6.41 -0.70
C GLU A 128 -16.16 -5.35 0.33
N ALA A 129 -15.25 -4.39 0.59
CA ALA A 129 -15.50 -3.33 1.58
C ALA A 129 -16.26 -2.13 1.01
N LYS A 130 -16.39 -2.01 -0.32
CA LYS A 130 -17.23 -1.00 -0.99
C LYS A 130 -16.78 0.45 -0.79
N VAL A 131 -15.47 0.70 -0.68
CA VAL A 131 -14.95 2.07 -0.77
C VAL A 131 -15.11 2.61 -2.20
N ALA A 132 -15.18 3.92 -2.36
CA ALA A 132 -15.32 4.57 -3.66
C ALA A 132 -14.10 4.34 -4.56
N GLY A 133 -12.90 4.33 -3.97
CA GLY A 133 -11.64 4.12 -4.66
C GLY A 133 -10.48 4.09 -3.68
N ILE A 134 -9.26 4.12 -4.20
CA ILE A 134 -8.05 4.24 -3.37
C ILE A 134 -7.50 5.67 -3.42
N PHE A 135 -6.88 6.08 -2.32
CA PHE A 135 -5.95 7.20 -2.29
C PHE A 135 -4.54 6.64 -2.45
N TYR A 136 -4.00 6.71 -3.68
CA TYR A 136 -2.71 6.10 -4.00
C TYR A 136 -1.56 7.05 -3.68
N SER A 137 -0.83 6.76 -2.63
CA SER A 137 0.25 7.60 -2.14
C SER A 137 1.60 7.17 -2.71
N VAL A 138 2.09 7.94 -3.67
CA VAL A 138 3.44 7.80 -4.21
C VAL A 138 4.39 8.65 -3.38
N GLN A 139 5.38 8.01 -2.76
CA GLN A 139 6.43 8.65 -1.99
C GLN A 139 7.78 8.32 -2.62
N ASN A 140 8.80 9.10 -2.28
CA ASN A 140 10.16 8.95 -2.80
C ASN A 140 10.34 9.34 -4.29
N ALA A 141 9.37 10.05 -4.87
CA ALA A 141 9.46 10.59 -6.22
C ALA A 141 10.21 11.94 -6.29
N GLU A 142 10.78 12.39 -5.18
CA GLU A 142 11.51 13.65 -5.10
C GLU A 142 12.82 13.56 -5.90
N GLU A 143 13.10 14.57 -6.69
CA GLU A 143 14.24 14.65 -7.62
C GLU A 143 15.61 14.43 -6.95
N ASN A 144 15.73 14.76 -5.67
CA ASN A 144 16.95 14.58 -4.90
C ASN A 144 17.16 13.14 -4.37
N ARG A 145 16.24 12.22 -4.63
CA ARG A 145 16.32 10.81 -4.16
C ARG A 145 16.78 9.87 -5.24
N PHE A 146 16.20 9.98 -6.41
CA PHE A 146 16.53 9.14 -7.55
C PHE A 146 16.69 9.97 -8.82
N THR A 147 17.58 9.54 -9.70
CA THR A 147 17.58 10.09 -11.05
C THR A 147 16.30 9.71 -11.77
N TYR A 148 15.88 10.53 -12.73
CA TYR A 148 14.70 10.21 -13.56
C TYR A 148 14.81 8.83 -14.23
N GLU A 149 16.02 8.46 -14.72
CA GLU A 149 16.26 7.17 -15.36
C GLU A 149 16.07 6.00 -14.39
N THR A 150 16.65 6.10 -13.18
CA THR A 150 16.50 5.09 -12.12
C THR A 150 15.05 4.93 -11.72
N TYR A 151 14.37 6.03 -11.45
CA TYR A 151 12.96 6.01 -11.06
C TYR A 151 12.09 5.38 -12.13
N ARG A 152 12.23 5.82 -13.38
CA ARG A 152 11.48 5.29 -14.52
C ARG A 152 11.71 3.80 -14.76
N LYS A 153 12.95 3.34 -14.62
CA LYS A 153 13.33 1.96 -14.94
C LYS A 153 12.92 0.97 -13.86
N TYR A 154 13.17 1.31 -12.60
CA TYR A 154 13.07 0.35 -11.50
C TYR A 154 11.85 0.56 -10.60
N ILE A 155 11.35 1.78 -10.46
CA ILE A 155 10.30 2.12 -9.50
C ILE A 155 8.94 2.27 -10.17
N THR A 156 8.87 3.04 -11.25
CA THR A 156 7.59 3.30 -11.95
C THR A 156 6.82 2.05 -12.39
N PRO A 157 7.44 0.95 -12.91
CA PRO A 157 6.67 -0.17 -13.44
C PRO A 157 5.75 -0.83 -12.40
N PRO A 158 6.20 -1.27 -11.21
CA PRO A 158 5.32 -1.86 -10.21
C PRO A 158 4.34 -0.86 -9.60
N GLU A 159 4.71 0.41 -9.46
CA GLU A 159 3.80 1.46 -8.99
C GLU A 159 2.64 1.66 -9.97
N LYS A 160 2.97 1.78 -11.25
CA LYS A 160 1.97 1.95 -12.32
C LYS A 160 1.07 0.73 -12.46
N GLU A 161 1.60 -0.48 -12.32
CA GLU A 161 0.82 -1.72 -12.38
C GLU A 161 -0.30 -1.75 -11.32
N VAL A 162 -0.01 -1.30 -10.10
CA VAL A 162 -1.03 -1.21 -9.04
C VAL A 162 -2.10 -0.19 -9.39
N LEU A 163 -1.73 1.00 -9.86
CA LEU A 163 -2.68 2.05 -10.21
C LEU A 163 -3.53 1.67 -11.43
N ASP A 164 -2.90 1.13 -12.47
CA ASP A 164 -3.62 0.65 -13.65
C ASP A 164 -4.65 -0.43 -13.26
N TYR A 165 -4.27 -1.36 -12.38
CA TYR A 165 -5.19 -2.37 -11.88
C TYR A 165 -6.34 -1.75 -11.07
N ALA A 166 -6.05 -0.81 -10.17
CA ALA A 166 -7.09 -0.11 -9.41
C ALA A 166 -8.09 0.61 -10.34
N ASN A 167 -7.61 1.20 -11.44
CA ASN A 167 -8.44 1.87 -12.44
C ASN A 167 -9.33 0.92 -13.24
N THR A 168 -9.06 -0.39 -13.23
CA THR A 168 -10.01 -1.38 -13.77
C THR A 168 -11.18 -1.66 -12.82
N LEU A 169 -11.08 -1.28 -11.55
CA LEU A 169 -12.06 -1.58 -10.51
C LEU A 169 -12.89 -0.35 -10.10
N SER A 170 -12.36 0.84 -10.26
CA SER A 170 -13.05 2.10 -9.94
C SER A 170 -12.48 3.26 -10.77
N ASP A 171 -13.35 4.15 -11.22
CA ASP A 171 -12.99 5.42 -11.87
C ASP A 171 -12.70 6.55 -10.88
N MET A 172 -12.80 6.29 -9.58
CA MET A 172 -12.66 7.28 -8.50
C MET A 172 -11.31 7.21 -7.77
N ASN A 173 -10.30 6.56 -8.34
CA ASN A 173 -8.97 6.51 -7.70
C ASN A 173 -8.26 7.88 -7.80
N VAL A 174 -7.54 8.26 -6.75
CA VAL A 174 -6.81 9.53 -6.62
C VAL A 174 -5.39 9.30 -6.11
#